data_b0c250cb4098fecb18586b0103ac74ca
#
_entry.id   b0c250cb4098fecb18586b0103ac74ca
#
_cell.length_a   1.000
_cell.length_b   1.000
_cell.length_c   1.000
_cell.angle_alpha   90.00
_cell.angle_beta   90.00
_cell.angle_gamma   90.00
#
_symmetry.space_group_name_H-M   'P 1'
#
loop_
_entity.id
_entity.type
_entity.pdbx_description
1 polymer ?
#
loop_
_entity_poly.entity_id
_entity_poly.type
_entity_poly.pdbx_seq_one_letter_code
_entity_poly.pdbx_strand_id
1 'polypeptide(L)'
;MKERNKTIVNAARLVAFKNQVLLVRAFSIVHEKHPDYDLKIYGPDSGDGTREKILQTIAECHLEGAVRLMGNSDALEKELPQAALFAYSSDYEGLPNSLLEAMAMGLPCVSTDCPCGGPGTLIQNGENGLLVPVGDVKALAKGMLALIENPERAAKLGRMAAKIAEIASTDRVFEAWQDYLLRVMAGQRNERR
;
A
#
# COMPACT_ATOMS: atom_id res chain seq x y z
N MET A 1 -14.27 16.54 6.87
CA MET A 1 -13.05 15.81 6.49
C MET A 1 -12.25 16.71 5.56
N LYS A 2 -10.90 16.75 5.71
CA LYS A 2 -10.05 17.49 4.78
C LYS A 2 -10.16 16.83 3.40
N GLU A 3 -10.43 17.60 2.36
CA GLU A 3 -10.48 17.09 0.99
C GLU A 3 -9.09 16.53 0.61
N ARG A 4 -9.04 15.28 0.17
CA ARG A 4 -7.82 14.62 -0.29
C ARG A 4 -7.53 15.06 -1.72
N ASN A 5 -6.24 15.16 -2.08
CA ASN A 5 -5.86 15.45 -3.46
C ASN A 5 -6.11 14.24 -4.37
N LYS A 6 -6.00 14.42 -5.68
CA LYS A 6 -6.22 13.37 -6.68
C LYS A 6 -4.92 12.59 -6.98
N THR A 7 -4.18 12.22 -5.93
CA THR A 7 -2.93 11.47 -6.05
C THR A 7 -3.07 10.07 -5.47
N ILE A 8 -2.71 9.07 -6.24
CA ILE A 8 -2.50 7.69 -5.77
C ILE A 8 -1.04 7.58 -5.36
N VAL A 9 -0.77 7.00 -4.21
CA VAL A 9 0.59 6.83 -3.70
C VAL A 9 0.93 5.34 -3.59
N ASN A 10 2.15 5.01 -3.99
CA ASN A 10 2.83 3.76 -3.68
C ASN A 10 4.15 4.08 -2.99
N ALA A 11 4.53 3.31 -1.98
CA ALA A 11 5.81 3.47 -1.31
C ALA A 11 6.45 2.09 -1.09
N ALA A 12 7.46 1.80 -1.90
CA ALA A 12 8.25 0.59 -1.85
C ALA A 12 9.55 0.78 -2.64
N ARG A 13 10.61 0.11 -2.23
CA ARG A 13 11.85 0.01 -2.99
C ARG A 13 11.55 -0.49 -4.42
N LEU A 14 12.19 0.09 -5.43
CA LEU A 14 12.03 -0.35 -6.81
C LEU A 14 12.83 -1.65 -7.00
N VAL A 15 12.14 -2.77 -6.89
CA VAL A 15 12.68 -4.12 -7.04
C VAL A 15 11.61 -5.04 -7.61
N ALA A 16 12.00 -6.05 -8.38
CA ALA A 16 11.12 -6.84 -9.22
C ALA A 16 9.85 -7.33 -8.50
N PHE A 17 9.97 -7.90 -7.29
CA PHE A 17 8.83 -8.47 -6.58
C PHE A 17 7.85 -7.43 -5.96
N LYS A 18 8.21 -6.13 -5.94
CA LYS A 18 7.28 -5.05 -5.57
C LYS A 18 6.32 -4.70 -6.71
N ASN A 19 6.63 -5.16 -7.91
CA ASN A 19 5.80 -5.18 -9.11
C ASN A 19 5.11 -3.84 -9.42
N GLN A 20 5.88 -2.73 -9.35
CA GLN A 20 5.36 -1.41 -9.72
C GLN A 20 4.99 -1.32 -11.21
N VAL A 21 5.54 -2.23 -12.05
CA VAL A 21 5.12 -2.38 -13.46
C VAL A 21 3.63 -2.72 -13.54
N LEU A 22 3.17 -3.68 -12.72
CA LEU A 22 1.75 -4.03 -12.63
C LEU A 22 0.91 -2.82 -12.15
N LEU A 23 1.41 -2.07 -11.18
CA LEU A 23 0.73 -0.87 -10.68
C LEU A 23 0.57 0.20 -11.77
N VAL A 24 1.62 0.47 -12.56
CA VAL A 24 1.55 1.43 -13.68
C VAL A 24 0.53 0.97 -14.73
N ARG A 25 0.51 -0.31 -15.08
CA ARG A 25 -0.49 -0.88 -16.00
C ARG A 25 -1.92 -0.79 -15.43
N ALA A 26 -2.09 -1.02 -14.13
CA ALA A 26 -3.40 -0.85 -13.49
C ALA A 26 -3.82 0.62 -13.44
N PHE A 27 -2.86 1.51 -13.19
CA PHE A 27 -3.11 2.94 -13.19
C PHE A 27 -3.47 3.48 -14.59
N SER A 28 -2.96 2.91 -15.69
CA SER A 28 -3.38 3.34 -17.04
C SER A 28 -4.89 3.20 -17.24
N ILE A 29 -5.49 2.12 -16.71
CA ILE A 29 -6.95 1.92 -16.77
C ILE A 29 -7.69 2.95 -15.90
N VAL A 30 -7.11 3.34 -14.77
CA VAL A 30 -7.67 4.39 -13.90
C VAL A 30 -7.58 5.74 -14.59
N HIS A 31 -6.42 6.08 -15.15
CA HIS A 31 -6.15 7.37 -15.79
C HIS A 31 -6.99 7.60 -17.06
N GLU A 32 -7.31 6.54 -17.79
CA GLU A 32 -8.23 6.61 -18.93
C GLU A 32 -9.62 7.12 -18.53
N LYS A 33 -10.11 6.75 -17.33
CA LYS A 33 -11.40 7.19 -16.80
C LYS A 33 -11.34 8.48 -15.98
N HIS A 34 -10.24 8.67 -15.28
CA HIS A 34 -9.99 9.79 -14.38
C HIS A 34 -8.64 10.45 -14.70
N PRO A 35 -8.53 11.20 -15.81
CA PRO A 35 -7.27 11.77 -16.29
C PRO A 35 -6.70 12.88 -15.37
N ASP A 36 -7.44 13.29 -14.38
CA ASP A 36 -7.07 14.26 -13.36
C ASP A 36 -6.39 13.61 -12.12
N TYR A 37 -6.20 12.28 -12.13
CA TYR A 37 -5.43 11.57 -11.10
C TYR A 37 -3.98 11.36 -11.53
N ASP A 38 -3.08 11.52 -10.56
CA ASP A 38 -1.64 11.23 -10.66
C ASP A 38 -1.28 9.98 -9.84
N LEU A 39 -0.21 9.28 -10.27
CA LEU A 39 0.44 8.22 -9.49
C LEU A 39 1.84 8.66 -9.08
N LYS A 40 2.14 8.67 -7.78
CA LYS A 40 3.46 8.89 -7.23
C LYS A 40 4.01 7.60 -6.63
N ILE A 41 5.18 7.18 -7.09
CA ILE A 41 5.90 5.99 -6.62
C ILE A 41 7.14 6.43 -5.86
N TYR A 42 7.15 6.18 -4.55
CA TYR A 42 8.25 6.48 -3.64
C TYR A 42 9.09 5.23 -3.38
N GLY A 43 10.37 5.42 -3.26
CA GLY A 43 11.34 4.40 -2.86
C GLY A 43 12.63 4.46 -3.67
N PRO A 44 13.73 3.97 -3.07
CA PRO A 44 15.03 3.94 -3.74
C PRO A 44 15.05 2.91 -4.86
N ASP A 45 15.85 3.17 -5.87
CA ASP A 45 16.21 2.21 -6.91
C ASP A 45 17.13 1.13 -6.33
N SER A 46 16.86 -0.14 -6.64
CA SER A 46 17.70 -1.28 -6.22
C SER A 46 18.82 -1.58 -7.20
N GLY A 47 18.83 -0.97 -8.39
CA GLY A 47 19.81 -1.23 -9.44
C GLY A 47 19.64 -2.60 -10.12
N ASP A 48 18.46 -3.24 -10.01
CA ASP A 48 18.15 -4.53 -10.62
C ASP A 48 17.45 -4.43 -11.99
N GLY A 49 17.40 -3.22 -12.56
CA GLY A 49 16.73 -2.93 -13.83
C GLY A 49 15.21 -2.71 -13.69
N THR A 50 14.67 -2.74 -12.48
CA THR A 50 13.22 -2.52 -12.25
C THR A 50 12.80 -1.09 -12.59
N ARG A 51 13.64 -0.10 -12.25
CA ARG A 51 13.37 1.31 -12.58
C ARG A 51 13.19 1.52 -14.08
N GLU A 52 14.07 0.95 -14.89
CA GLU A 52 14.02 1.03 -16.35
C GLU A 52 12.74 0.40 -16.91
N LYS A 53 12.33 -0.76 -16.37
CA LYS A 53 11.06 -1.41 -16.75
C LYS A 53 9.84 -0.57 -16.40
N ILE A 54 9.85 0.11 -15.25
CA ILE A 54 8.78 1.03 -14.84
C ILE A 54 8.72 2.19 -15.83
N LEU A 55 9.86 2.83 -16.15
CA LEU A 55 9.91 3.95 -17.09
C LEU A 55 9.47 3.54 -18.49
N GLN A 56 9.90 2.37 -18.96
CA GLN A 56 9.43 1.81 -20.22
C GLN A 56 7.91 1.61 -20.21
N THR A 57 7.35 1.05 -19.13
CA THR A 57 5.90 0.83 -19.01
C THR A 57 5.12 2.15 -18.96
N ILE A 58 5.66 3.18 -18.32
CA ILE A 58 5.08 4.54 -18.31
C ILE A 58 4.98 5.07 -19.75
N ALA A 59 6.05 4.92 -20.55
CA ALA A 59 6.07 5.34 -21.94
C ALA A 59 5.11 4.50 -22.83
N GLU A 60 5.10 3.16 -22.67
CA GLU A 60 4.18 2.27 -23.36
C GLU A 60 2.71 2.59 -23.09
N CYS A 61 2.40 3.09 -21.88
CA CYS A 61 1.05 3.48 -21.47
C CYS A 61 0.74 4.98 -21.70
N HIS A 62 1.66 5.77 -22.24
CA HIS A 62 1.53 7.23 -22.43
C HIS A 62 1.20 8.00 -21.14
N LEU A 63 1.91 7.68 -20.05
CA LEU A 63 1.65 8.21 -18.71
C LEU A 63 2.75 9.15 -18.17
N GLU A 64 3.64 9.67 -19.04
CA GLU A 64 4.81 10.48 -18.65
C GLU A 64 4.44 11.75 -17.85
N GLY A 65 3.25 12.28 -18.08
CA GLY A 65 2.72 13.43 -17.32
C GLY A 65 2.03 13.08 -16.00
N ALA A 66 1.57 11.82 -15.86
CA ALA A 66 0.69 11.38 -14.79
C ALA A 66 1.37 10.43 -13.76
N VAL A 67 2.48 9.80 -14.11
CA VAL A 67 3.25 8.92 -13.20
C VAL A 67 4.61 9.52 -12.90
N ARG A 68 4.96 9.57 -11.62
CA ARG A 68 6.25 10.12 -11.16
C ARG A 68 6.96 9.16 -10.22
N LEU A 69 8.23 8.88 -10.51
CA LEU A 69 9.15 8.21 -9.60
C LEU A 69 9.78 9.26 -8.70
N MET A 70 9.45 9.23 -7.41
CA MET A 70 9.83 10.26 -6.44
C MET A 70 11.17 9.98 -5.76
N GLY A 71 11.73 8.77 -5.95
CA GLY A 71 12.92 8.33 -5.24
C GLY A 71 12.69 8.17 -3.73
N ASN A 72 13.77 8.27 -2.96
CA ASN A 72 13.70 8.31 -1.51
C ASN A 72 13.30 9.72 -1.06
N SER A 73 12.30 9.84 -0.19
CA SER A 73 11.75 11.13 0.22
C SER A 73 11.34 11.14 1.68
N ASP A 74 11.88 12.08 2.43
CA ASP A 74 11.47 12.37 3.81
C ASP A 74 10.10 13.08 3.87
N ALA A 75 9.56 13.47 2.69
CA ALA A 75 8.25 14.12 2.59
C ALA A 75 7.07 13.12 2.58
N LEU A 76 7.33 11.81 2.53
CA LEU A 76 6.27 10.80 2.44
C LEU A 76 5.23 10.92 3.55
N GLU A 77 5.66 11.12 4.80
CA GLU A 77 4.76 11.31 5.95
C GLU A 77 3.82 12.51 5.80
N LYS A 78 4.25 13.55 5.08
CA LYS A 78 3.44 14.75 4.81
C LYS A 78 2.52 14.57 3.62
N GLU A 79 2.92 13.76 2.64
CA GLU A 79 2.16 13.55 1.42
C GLU A 79 1.09 12.44 1.57
N LEU A 80 1.39 11.37 2.29
CA LEU A 80 0.44 10.27 2.52
C LEU A 80 -0.92 10.76 3.03
N PRO A 81 -1.02 11.59 4.10
CA PRO A 81 -2.33 12.00 4.62
C PRO A 81 -3.16 12.81 3.63
N GLN A 82 -2.54 13.36 2.59
CA GLN A 82 -3.22 14.18 1.58
C GLN A 82 -3.63 13.37 0.34
N ALA A 83 -3.06 12.19 0.14
CA ALA A 83 -3.32 11.34 -1.01
C ALA A 83 -4.77 10.82 -1.04
N ALA A 84 -5.30 10.55 -2.24
CA ALA A 84 -6.61 9.96 -2.43
C ALA A 84 -6.67 8.55 -1.85
N LEU A 85 -5.67 7.73 -2.19
CA LEU A 85 -5.54 6.35 -1.73
C LEU A 85 -4.09 5.88 -1.81
N PHE A 86 -3.81 4.77 -1.13
CA PHE A 86 -2.56 4.03 -1.21
C PHE A 86 -2.76 2.73 -2.00
N ALA A 87 -1.92 2.48 -3.00
CA ALA A 87 -1.97 1.27 -3.83
C ALA A 87 -0.69 0.46 -3.68
N TYR A 88 -0.83 -0.84 -3.40
CA TYR A 88 0.29 -1.76 -3.18
C TYR A 88 0.19 -2.97 -4.10
N SER A 89 1.27 -3.28 -4.83
CA SER A 89 1.24 -4.22 -5.96
C SER A 89 2.18 -5.41 -5.82
N SER A 90 2.74 -5.64 -4.63
CA SER A 90 3.77 -6.65 -4.41
C SER A 90 3.30 -8.07 -4.72
N ASP A 91 4.21 -8.87 -5.27
CA ASP A 91 4.00 -10.29 -5.50
C ASP A 91 4.30 -11.14 -4.24
N TYR A 92 5.05 -10.57 -3.30
CA TYR A 92 5.50 -11.23 -2.08
C TYR A 92 5.78 -10.21 -0.96
N GLU A 93 5.26 -10.46 0.25
CA GLU A 93 5.50 -9.64 1.44
C GLU A 93 5.46 -10.44 2.74
N GLY A 94 6.38 -10.10 3.65
CA GLY A 94 6.25 -10.43 5.06
C GLY A 94 5.29 -9.45 5.74
N LEU A 95 5.81 -8.38 6.32
CA LEU A 95 5.02 -7.28 6.87
C LEU A 95 5.34 -5.99 6.09
N PRO A 96 4.41 -5.46 5.27
CA PRO A 96 4.65 -4.26 4.48
C PRO A 96 4.48 -2.99 5.32
N ASN A 97 5.60 -2.44 5.84
CA ASN A 97 5.58 -1.26 6.73
C ASN A 97 4.88 -0.05 6.09
N SER A 98 5.15 0.23 4.82
CA SER A 98 4.53 1.38 4.14
C SER A 98 3.00 1.24 3.99
N LEU A 99 2.48 0.01 3.85
CA LEU A 99 1.05 -0.24 3.90
C LEU A 99 0.50 0.00 5.30
N LEU A 100 1.20 -0.50 6.33
CA LEU A 100 0.84 -0.28 7.73
C LEU A 100 0.79 1.21 8.07
N GLU A 101 1.80 1.98 7.65
CA GLU A 101 1.88 3.43 7.82
C GLU A 101 0.72 4.15 7.12
N ALA A 102 0.44 3.80 5.86
CA ALA A 102 -0.68 4.36 5.11
C ALA A 102 -2.03 4.07 5.79
N MET A 103 -2.23 2.85 6.27
CA MET A 103 -3.42 2.46 7.03
C MET A 103 -3.53 3.25 8.34
N ALA A 104 -2.44 3.38 9.11
CA ALA A 104 -2.40 4.14 10.36
C ALA A 104 -2.75 5.62 10.17
N MET A 105 -2.37 6.20 9.03
CA MET A 105 -2.75 7.56 8.62
C MET A 105 -4.17 7.67 8.08
N GLY A 106 -4.93 6.58 8.07
CA GLY A 106 -6.32 6.55 7.63
C GLY A 106 -6.50 6.67 6.12
N LEU A 107 -5.50 6.28 5.32
CA LEU A 107 -5.68 6.22 3.88
C LEU A 107 -6.56 5.03 3.50
N PRO A 108 -7.46 5.19 2.52
CA PRO A 108 -8.05 4.06 1.84
C PRO A 108 -6.94 3.28 1.12
N CYS A 109 -6.84 1.98 1.36
CA CYS A 109 -5.79 1.15 0.81
C CYS A 109 -6.35 0.07 -0.11
N VAL A 110 -5.67 -0.19 -1.22
CA VAL A 110 -5.83 -1.38 -2.06
C VAL A 110 -4.49 -2.09 -2.18
N SER A 111 -4.46 -3.39 -1.93
CA SER A 111 -3.23 -4.20 -1.95
C SER A 111 -3.47 -5.53 -2.64
N THR A 112 -2.41 -6.07 -3.26
CA THR A 112 -2.37 -7.48 -3.63
C THR A 112 -2.39 -8.36 -2.38
N ASP A 113 -3.13 -9.47 -2.43
CA ASP A 113 -3.16 -10.52 -1.41
C ASP A 113 -2.02 -11.52 -1.69
N CYS A 114 -0.80 -11.09 -1.39
CA CYS A 114 0.38 -11.86 -1.77
C CYS A 114 0.79 -12.89 -0.71
N PRO A 115 1.54 -13.96 -1.13
CA PRO A 115 2.08 -14.98 -0.25
C PRO A 115 2.88 -14.41 0.91
N CYS A 116 3.03 -15.23 1.95
CA CYS A 116 3.42 -14.93 3.32
C CYS A 116 2.40 -14.10 4.11
N GLY A 117 1.34 -13.61 3.44
CA GLY A 117 0.15 -13.11 4.09
C GLY A 117 0.25 -11.74 4.74
N GLY A 118 1.36 -11.00 4.55
CA GLY A 118 1.54 -9.69 5.17
C GLY A 118 0.37 -8.73 4.93
N PRO A 119 -0.02 -8.43 3.69
CA PRO A 119 -1.19 -7.62 3.43
C PRO A 119 -2.48 -8.21 3.99
N GLY A 120 -2.69 -9.53 3.86
CA GLY A 120 -3.87 -10.24 4.38
C GLY A 120 -3.96 -10.27 5.91
N THR A 121 -2.85 -10.08 6.65
CA THR A 121 -2.90 -9.92 8.11
C THR A 121 -3.27 -8.50 8.54
N LEU A 122 -3.05 -7.50 7.68
CA LEU A 122 -3.37 -6.10 7.95
C LEU A 122 -4.75 -5.72 7.44
N ILE A 123 -5.14 -6.24 6.27
CA ILE A 123 -6.38 -5.87 5.59
C ILE A 123 -7.42 -6.98 5.73
N GLN A 124 -8.53 -6.64 6.35
CA GLN A 124 -9.79 -7.38 6.25
C GLN A 124 -10.56 -6.83 5.04
N ASN A 125 -10.58 -7.64 3.96
CA ASN A 125 -11.09 -7.20 2.66
C ASN A 125 -12.52 -6.64 2.72
N GLY A 126 -12.68 -5.39 2.28
CA GLY A 126 -13.95 -4.67 2.29
C GLY A 126 -14.34 -4.03 3.62
N GLU A 127 -13.54 -4.20 4.70
CA GLU A 127 -13.79 -3.62 6.02
C GLU A 127 -12.84 -2.45 6.33
N ASN A 128 -11.52 -2.66 6.16
CA ASN A 128 -10.48 -1.66 6.42
C ASN A 128 -9.52 -1.43 5.24
N GLY A 129 -9.82 -2.04 4.09
CA GLY A 129 -9.05 -1.93 2.86
C GLY A 129 -9.60 -2.89 1.81
N LEU A 130 -8.94 -2.95 0.65
CA LEU A 130 -9.29 -3.88 -0.42
C LEU A 130 -8.10 -4.80 -0.71
N LEU A 131 -8.36 -6.10 -0.84
CA LEU A 131 -7.40 -7.09 -1.31
C LEU A 131 -7.78 -7.56 -2.71
N VAL A 132 -6.79 -7.71 -3.57
CA VAL A 132 -6.95 -8.18 -4.94
C VAL A 132 -5.93 -9.29 -5.25
N PRO A 133 -6.21 -10.19 -6.21
CA PRO A 133 -5.25 -11.22 -6.58
C PRO A 133 -3.91 -10.66 -7.06
N VAL A 134 -2.82 -11.36 -6.73
CA VAL A 134 -1.47 -11.06 -7.24
C VAL A 134 -1.44 -11.18 -8.76
N GLY A 135 -0.73 -10.26 -9.42
CA GLY A 135 -0.55 -10.29 -10.88
C GLY A 135 -1.78 -9.85 -11.69
N ASP A 136 -2.90 -9.54 -11.05
CA ASP A 136 -4.13 -9.14 -11.73
C ASP A 136 -4.24 -7.61 -11.87
N VAL A 137 -3.79 -7.10 -13.04
CA VAL A 137 -3.85 -5.69 -13.42
C VAL A 137 -5.28 -5.15 -13.34
N LYS A 138 -6.27 -5.93 -13.83
CA LYS A 138 -7.68 -5.47 -13.89
C LYS A 138 -8.30 -5.41 -12.52
N ALA A 139 -8.01 -6.39 -11.64
CA ALA A 139 -8.49 -6.39 -10.27
C ALA A 139 -7.90 -5.21 -9.47
N LEU A 140 -6.60 -4.91 -9.63
CA LEU A 140 -5.98 -3.76 -8.97
C LEU A 140 -6.58 -2.44 -9.46
N ALA A 141 -6.76 -2.28 -10.78
CA ALA A 141 -7.44 -1.11 -11.35
C ALA A 141 -8.87 -0.96 -10.81
N LYS A 142 -9.64 -2.05 -10.79
CA LYS A 142 -11.01 -2.07 -10.25
C LYS A 142 -11.04 -1.68 -8.76
N GLY A 143 -10.07 -2.15 -7.99
CA GLY A 143 -9.92 -1.77 -6.57
C GLY A 143 -9.67 -0.27 -6.40
N MET A 144 -8.75 0.32 -7.18
CA MET A 144 -8.49 1.76 -7.17
C MET A 144 -9.74 2.56 -7.59
N LEU A 145 -10.39 2.18 -8.69
CA LEU A 145 -11.61 2.83 -9.17
C LEU A 145 -12.74 2.78 -8.13
N ALA A 146 -12.92 1.64 -7.46
CA ALA A 146 -13.95 1.50 -6.42
C ALA A 146 -13.76 2.44 -5.23
N LEU A 147 -12.53 2.89 -4.96
CA LEU A 147 -12.23 3.88 -3.93
C LEU A 147 -12.37 5.32 -4.47
N ILE A 148 -12.01 5.56 -5.72
CA ILE A 148 -12.10 6.87 -6.38
C ILE A 148 -13.57 7.24 -6.63
N GLU A 149 -14.34 6.31 -7.18
CA GLU A 149 -15.74 6.52 -7.59
C GLU A 149 -16.73 6.50 -6.41
N ASN A 150 -16.28 6.06 -5.23
CA ASN A 150 -17.09 6.06 -4.02
C ASN A 150 -16.34 6.68 -2.83
N PRO A 151 -16.29 8.00 -2.72
CA PRO A 151 -15.58 8.71 -1.64
C PRO A 151 -16.08 8.37 -0.22
N GLU A 152 -17.38 8.06 -0.07
CA GLU A 152 -17.94 7.67 1.24
C GLU A 152 -17.39 6.31 1.68
N ARG A 153 -17.36 5.35 0.77
CA ARG A 153 -16.75 4.03 1.01
C ARG A 153 -15.26 4.15 1.30
N ALA A 154 -14.54 4.92 0.50
CA ALA A 154 -13.11 5.18 0.70
C ALA A 154 -12.85 5.79 2.08
N ALA A 155 -13.62 6.81 2.47
CA ALA A 155 -13.52 7.43 3.78
C ALA A 155 -13.86 6.46 4.93
N LYS A 156 -14.85 5.58 4.76
CA LYS A 156 -15.18 4.53 5.73
C LYS A 156 -14.03 3.56 5.91
N LEU A 157 -13.49 3.02 4.80
CA LEU A 157 -12.36 2.09 4.84
C LEU A 157 -11.13 2.73 5.47
N GLY A 158 -10.80 3.98 5.12
CA GLY A 158 -9.69 4.70 5.72
C GLY A 158 -9.83 4.89 7.23
N ARG A 159 -11.03 5.24 7.72
CA ARG A 159 -11.28 5.32 9.18
C ARG A 159 -11.12 3.98 9.88
N MET A 160 -11.55 2.89 9.25
CA MET A 160 -11.37 1.54 9.79
C MET A 160 -9.90 1.11 9.75
N ALA A 161 -9.17 1.46 8.67
CA ALA A 161 -7.74 1.23 8.55
C ALA A 161 -6.95 1.92 9.69
N ALA A 162 -7.30 3.16 10.04
CA ALA A 162 -6.62 3.92 11.08
C ALA A 162 -6.58 3.23 12.45
N LYS A 163 -7.53 2.32 12.74
CA LYS A 163 -7.52 1.54 13.99
C LYS A 163 -6.30 0.63 14.14
N ILE A 164 -5.58 0.36 13.05
CA ILE A 164 -4.33 -0.42 13.11
C ILE A 164 -3.29 0.27 14.00
N ALA A 165 -3.30 1.61 14.11
CA ALA A 165 -2.40 2.36 14.97
C ALA A 165 -2.57 2.01 16.47
N GLU A 166 -3.77 1.61 16.88
CA GLU A 166 -4.02 1.16 18.25
C GLU A 166 -3.37 -0.20 18.53
N ILE A 167 -3.27 -1.06 17.53
CA ILE A 167 -2.74 -2.42 17.65
C ILE A 167 -1.22 -2.42 17.44
N ALA A 168 -0.73 -1.63 16.50
CA ALA A 168 0.67 -1.57 16.09
C ALA A 168 1.43 -0.42 16.78
N SER A 169 0.92 0.16 17.86
CA SER A 169 1.64 1.19 18.60
C SER A 169 2.93 0.61 19.24
N THR A 170 3.98 1.44 19.30
CA THR A 170 5.27 1.07 19.87
C THR A 170 5.12 0.48 21.28
N ASP A 171 4.26 1.10 22.12
CA ASP A 171 4.04 0.66 23.48
C ASP A 171 3.43 -0.75 23.54
N ARG A 172 2.39 -1.01 22.75
CA ARG A 172 1.75 -2.34 22.69
C ARG A 172 2.68 -3.42 22.14
N VAL A 173 3.45 -3.09 21.12
CA VAL A 173 4.44 -4.01 20.55
C VAL A 173 5.52 -4.30 21.59
N PHE A 174 5.99 -3.30 22.32
CA PHE A 174 6.96 -3.45 23.39
C PHE A 174 6.41 -4.33 24.53
N GLU A 175 5.22 -4.04 25.04
CA GLU A 175 4.54 -4.85 26.06
C GLU A 175 4.37 -6.31 25.62
N ALA A 176 3.93 -6.54 24.38
CA ALA A 176 3.77 -7.89 23.86
C ALA A 176 5.11 -8.66 23.76
N TRP A 177 6.20 -7.98 23.38
CA TRP A 177 7.54 -8.56 23.40
C TRP A 177 8.03 -8.84 24.80
N GLN A 178 7.83 -7.92 25.73
CA GLN A 178 8.21 -8.10 27.15
C GLN A 178 7.51 -9.31 27.74
N ASP A 179 6.19 -9.41 27.58
CA ASP A 179 5.40 -10.55 28.03
C ASP A 179 5.87 -11.87 27.41
N TYR A 180 6.14 -11.88 26.11
CA TYR A 180 6.65 -13.04 25.41
C TYR A 180 7.99 -13.50 25.99
N LEU A 181 8.95 -12.59 26.15
CA LEU A 181 10.26 -12.89 26.69
C LEU A 181 10.18 -13.42 28.14
N LEU A 182 9.35 -12.81 29.00
CA LEU A 182 9.15 -13.27 30.36
C LEU A 182 8.58 -14.70 30.41
N ARG A 183 7.62 -15.04 29.55
CA ARG A 183 7.07 -16.40 29.42
C ARG A 183 8.12 -17.41 28.97
N VAL A 184 8.93 -17.06 27.98
CA VAL A 184 10.02 -17.92 27.50
C VAL A 184 11.05 -18.17 28.59
N MET A 185 11.44 -17.12 29.34
CA MET A 185 12.38 -17.24 30.46
C MET A 185 11.81 -18.11 31.62
N ALA A 186 10.48 -18.06 31.84
CA ALA A 186 9.79 -18.89 32.81
C ALA A 186 9.57 -20.35 32.35
N GLY A 187 10.09 -20.74 31.19
CA GLY A 187 9.96 -22.10 30.63
C GLY A 187 8.57 -22.43 30.07
N GLN A 188 7.69 -21.46 29.96
CA GLN A 188 6.37 -21.63 29.36
C GLN A 188 6.49 -21.59 27.83
N ARG A 189 6.52 -22.74 27.19
CA ARG A 189 6.43 -22.82 25.71
C ARG A 189 5.02 -22.43 25.26
N ASN A 190 4.94 -21.52 24.28
CA ASN A 190 3.69 -21.11 23.68
C ASN A 190 3.11 -22.28 22.86
N GLU A 191 2.09 -22.97 23.37
CA GLU A 191 1.23 -23.83 22.59
C GLU A 191 0.22 -22.96 21.82
N ARG A 192 0.66 -22.29 20.76
CA ARG A 192 -0.26 -21.76 19.74
C ARG A 192 -0.12 -22.67 18.50
N ARG A 193 -1.15 -23.49 18.32
CA ARG A 193 -1.43 -24.14 17.05
C ARG A 193 -1.90 -23.11 16.00
#